data_5d1047dfbe6d567454bd0d7d26d37ddf
#
_entry.id   5d1047dfbe6d567454bd0d7d26d37ddf
#
_cell.length_a   1.000
_cell.length_b   1.000
_cell.length_c   1.000
_cell.angle_alpha   90.00
_cell.angle_beta   90.00
_cell.angle_gamma   90.00
#
_symmetry.space_group_name_H-M   'P 1'
#
loop_
_entity.id
_entity.type
_entity.pdbx_description
1 polymer ?
#
loop_
_entity_poly.entity_id
_entity_poly.type
_entity_poly.pdbx_seq_one_letter_code
_entity_poly.pdbx_strand_id
1 'polypeptide(L)'
;MIYAIGDIHGQRAMLERALALIEKDGGANPPVVFVGDYTDRGPDSRGVIEMLMAGVAAGRSWTVLRGNHDRMFTWYLDDVPREDPHLFHGLSWLNPRLGGNTTLASYGVAVTETRRTGDIHAEARAAVPQAHIDFLANRPLTHQHGDLFFVHAGIRPGVPIPEQTENDLIWIRQDFVNDATDHGRLIVHGHTATDRPTHFFNRFNLDGGAGYGRPLIPVVFEDGQAWLLTDRGRVRAEAT
;
A
#
# COMPACT_ATOMS: atom_id res chain seq x y z
N MET A 1 15.76 1.73 14.62
CA MET A 1 14.54 0.88 14.59
C MET A 1 13.43 1.61 13.86
N ILE A 2 12.78 0.95 12.88
CA ILE A 2 11.64 1.47 12.12
C ILE A 2 10.70 0.30 11.76
N TYR A 3 9.39 0.54 11.81
CA TYR A 3 8.38 -0.45 11.44
C TYR A 3 7.85 -0.20 10.04
N ALA A 4 7.37 -1.25 9.39
CA ALA A 4 6.77 -1.15 8.07
C ALA A 4 5.55 -2.08 7.92
N ILE A 5 4.58 -1.61 7.15
CA ILE A 5 3.36 -2.34 6.80
C ILE A 5 3.21 -2.33 5.28
N GLY A 6 2.97 -3.51 4.69
CA GLY A 6 2.70 -3.71 3.28
C GLY A 6 1.28 -3.34 2.88
N ASP A 7 0.86 -3.86 1.72
CA ASP A 7 -0.44 -3.62 1.10
C ASP A 7 -1.59 -4.00 2.04
N ILE A 8 -2.52 -3.08 2.29
CA ILE A 8 -3.60 -3.23 3.28
C ILE A 8 -4.92 -3.62 2.61
N HIS A 9 -5.22 -3.01 1.47
CA HIS A 9 -6.39 -3.33 0.67
C HIS A 9 -7.69 -3.41 1.47
N GLY A 10 -8.10 -2.32 2.12
CA GLY A 10 -9.36 -2.22 2.85
C GLY A 10 -9.51 -3.17 4.04
N GLN A 11 -8.44 -3.82 4.49
CA GLN A 11 -8.45 -4.76 5.62
C GLN A 11 -8.24 -4.04 6.96
N ARG A 12 -9.22 -3.20 7.34
CA ARG A 12 -9.15 -2.35 8.53
C ARG A 12 -8.86 -3.15 9.82
N ALA A 13 -9.57 -4.24 10.05
CA ALA A 13 -9.36 -5.05 11.26
C ALA A 13 -7.94 -5.66 11.33
N MET A 14 -7.36 -6.02 10.16
CA MET A 14 -5.97 -6.48 10.11
C MET A 14 -4.99 -5.33 10.39
N LEU A 15 -5.28 -4.11 9.92
CA LEU A 15 -4.48 -2.93 10.21
C LEU A 15 -4.51 -2.60 11.70
N GLU A 16 -5.67 -2.61 12.34
CA GLU A 16 -5.83 -2.40 13.79
C GLU A 16 -4.96 -3.38 14.58
N ARG A 17 -5.01 -4.67 14.21
CA ARG A 17 -4.16 -5.70 14.83
C ARG A 17 -2.68 -5.47 14.58
N ALA A 18 -2.28 -5.12 13.35
CA ALA A 18 -0.88 -4.85 13.01
C ALA A 18 -0.33 -3.67 13.83
N LEU A 19 -1.10 -2.59 13.96
CA LEU A 19 -0.74 -1.43 14.79
C LEU A 19 -0.62 -1.79 16.28
N ALA A 20 -1.51 -2.63 16.81
CA ALA A 20 -1.43 -3.11 18.19
C ALA A 20 -0.15 -3.94 18.44
N LEU A 21 0.28 -4.77 17.47
CA LEU A 21 1.55 -5.49 17.55
C LEU A 21 2.75 -4.53 17.55
N ILE A 22 2.72 -3.52 16.71
CA ILE A 22 3.75 -2.47 16.65
C ILE A 22 3.83 -1.70 17.98
N GLU A 23 2.69 -1.28 18.53
CA GLU A 23 2.66 -0.55 19.80
C GLU A 23 3.15 -1.41 20.98
N LYS A 24 2.81 -2.69 20.97
CA LYS A 24 3.29 -3.65 21.98
C LYS A 24 4.82 -3.82 21.94
N ASP A 25 5.41 -3.79 20.74
CA ASP A 25 6.83 -4.03 20.52
C ASP A 25 7.66 -2.73 20.66
N GLY A 26 7.19 -1.61 20.11
CA GLY A 26 7.94 -0.34 19.96
C GLY A 26 7.44 0.81 20.84
N GLY A 27 6.42 0.60 21.66
CA GLY A 27 5.86 1.65 22.53
C GLY A 27 4.82 2.54 21.84
N ALA A 28 4.52 3.70 22.45
CA ALA A 28 3.32 4.47 22.12
C ALA A 28 3.36 5.20 20.75
N ASN A 29 4.54 5.54 20.22
CA ASN A 29 4.64 6.29 18.97
C ASN A 29 5.91 5.92 18.17
N PRO A 30 6.10 4.64 17.81
CA PRO A 30 7.25 4.25 17.02
C PRO A 30 7.12 4.75 15.57
N PRO A 31 8.23 4.95 14.83
CA PRO A 31 8.16 5.30 13.43
C PRO A 31 7.64 4.14 12.59
N VAL A 32 6.60 4.39 11.77
CA VAL A 32 5.97 3.39 10.91
C VAL A 32 5.91 3.91 9.47
N VAL A 33 6.32 3.08 8.51
CA VAL A 33 6.13 3.33 7.06
C VAL A 33 5.06 2.39 6.53
N PHE A 34 4.05 2.95 5.85
CA PHE A 34 3.05 2.23 5.08
C PHE A 34 3.40 2.37 3.61
N VAL A 35 3.54 1.27 2.88
CA VAL A 35 4.09 1.33 1.51
C VAL A 35 3.04 1.50 0.41
N GLY A 36 1.78 1.77 0.75
CA GLY A 36 0.71 2.01 -0.24
C GLY A 36 -0.35 0.92 -0.29
N ASP A 37 -1.26 1.05 -1.26
CA ASP A 37 -2.39 0.16 -1.53
C ASP A 37 -3.32 -0.01 -0.32
N TYR A 38 -3.95 1.10 0.06
CA TYR A 38 -4.91 1.15 1.17
C TYR A 38 -6.32 0.76 0.74
N THR A 39 -6.61 0.96 -0.55
CA THR A 39 -7.93 0.76 -1.18
C THR A 39 -8.04 -0.59 -1.86
N ASP A 40 -9.26 -0.93 -2.27
CA ASP A 40 -9.64 -2.08 -3.09
C ASP A 40 -9.62 -3.45 -2.37
N ARG A 41 -10.33 -4.44 -2.94
CA ARG A 41 -10.42 -5.83 -2.51
C ARG A 41 -11.11 -6.06 -1.16
N GLY A 42 -10.60 -5.46 -0.12
CA GLY A 42 -11.14 -5.63 1.24
C GLY A 42 -12.41 -4.82 1.50
N PRO A 43 -13.07 -5.06 2.64
CA PRO A 43 -14.42 -4.56 2.88
C PRO A 43 -14.49 -3.09 3.33
N ASP A 44 -13.40 -2.51 3.85
CA ASP A 44 -13.46 -1.19 4.51
C ASP A 44 -12.28 -0.29 4.14
N SER A 45 -12.16 0.05 2.84
CA SER A 45 -11.17 1.01 2.35
C SER A 45 -11.35 2.38 2.99
N ARG A 46 -12.61 2.82 3.18
CA ARG A 46 -12.94 4.07 3.86
C ARG A 46 -12.36 4.11 5.28
N GLY A 47 -12.60 3.08 6.08
CA GLY A 47 -12.11 3.02 7.45
C GLY A 47 -10.60 2.93 7.56
N VAL A 48 -9.91 2.31 6.57
CA VAL A 48 -8.44 2.33 6.48
C VAL A 48 -7.93 3.74 6.25
N ILE A 49 -8.51 4.47 5.27
CA ILE A 49 -8.12 5.86 4.98
C ILE A 49 -8.36 6.76 6.20
N GLU A 50 -9.54 6.67 6.82
CA GLU A 50 -9.89 7.45 8.02
C GLU A 50 -8.90 7.19 9.17
N MET A 51 -8.49 5.95 9.37
CA MET A 51 -7.51 5.57 10.41
C MET A 51 -6.13 6.17 10.13
N LEU A 52 -5.64 6.08 8.89
CA LEU A 52 -4.35 6.67 8.52
C LEU A 52 -4.38 8.19 8.64
N MET A 53 -5.45 8.85 8.20
CA MET A 53 -5.65 10.30 8.36
C MET A 53 -5.65 10.71 9.83
N ALA A 54 -6.38 9.99 10.67
CA ALA A 54 -6.45 10.26 12.10
C ALA A 54 -5.08 10.11 12.79
N GLY A 55 -4.32 9.07 12.42
CA GLY A 55 -2.97 8.87 12.95
C GLY A 55 -2.01 10.00 12.55
N VAL A 56 -2.01 10.40 11.29
CA VAL A 56 -1.20 11.53 10.80
C VAL A 56 -1.62 12.84 11.49
N ALA A 57 -2.92 13.12 11.60
CA ALA A 57 -3.45 14.30 12.28
C ALA A 57 -3.11 14.33 13.79
N ALA A 58 -3.02 13.16 14.43
CA ALA A 58 -2.61 13.02 15.82
C ALA A 58 -1.09 13.15 16.03
N GLY A 59 -0.30 13.42 14.99
CA GLY A 59 1.15 13.57 15.08
C GLY A 59 1.88 12.23 15.31
N ARG A 60 1.29 11.10 14.89
CA ARG A 60 2.00 9.83 14.90
C ARG A 60 3.23 9.90 13.98
N SER A 61 4.30 9.23 14.33
CA SER A 61 5.53 9.13 13.52
C SER A 61 5.32 8.22 12.30
N TRP A 62 4.28 8.52 11.52
CA TRP A 62 3.85 7.73 10.38
C TRP A 62 4.26 8.35 9.06
N THR A 63 4.85 7.56 8.18
CA THR A 63 5.06 7.89 6.77
C THR A 63 4.13 7.02 5.93
N VAL A 64 3.19 7.66 5.22
CA VAL A 64 2.19 6.99 4.39
C VAL A 64 2.57 7.23 2.93
N LEU A 65 2.97 6.19 2.22
CA LEU A 65 3.32 6.26 0.79
C LEU A 65 2.09 6.01 -0.08
N ARG A 66 2.15 6.35 -1.37
CA ARG A 66 1.07 6.09 -2.32
C ARG A 66 1.36 4.85 -3.16
N GLY A 67 0.38 3.95 -3.25
CA GLY A 67 0.38 2.81 -4.15
C GLY A 67 -0.40 3.06 -5.44
N ASN A 68 -0.38 2.07 -6.35
CA ASN A 68 -1.09 2.17 -7.62
C ASN A 68 -2.61 2.06 -7.46
N HIS A 69 -3.12 1.28 -6.52
CA HIS A 69 -4.56 1.22 -6.23
C HIS A 69 -5.09 2.53 -5.66
N ASP A 70 -4.30 3.22 -4.84
CA ASP A 70 -4.65 4.55 -4.32
C ASP A 70 -4.70 5.59 -5.45
N ARG A 71 -3.78 5.51 -6.43
CA ARG A 71 -3.80 6.34 -7.64
C ARG A 71 -5.02 6.05 -8.49
N MET A 72 -5.36 4.79 -8.75
CA MET A 72 -6.53 4.41 -9.53
C MET A 72 -7.82 4.94 -8.90
N PHE A 73 -7.96 4.83 -7.57
CA PHE A 73 -9.10 5.37 -6.85
C PHE A 73 -9.23 6.89 -7.02
N THR A 74 -8.16 7.64 -6.82
CA THR A 74 -8.20 9.10 -6.97
C THR A 74 -8.49 9.53 -8.41
N TRP A 75 -7.90 8.85 -9.41
CA TRP A 75 -8.13 9.12 -10.83
C TRP A 75 -9.53 8.77 -11.29
N TYR A 76 -10.14 7.73 -10.71
CA TYR A 76 -11.54 7.43 -10.99
C TYR A 76 -12.48 8.54 -10.54
N LEU A 77 -12.12 9.30 -9.49
CA LEU A 77 -12.94 10.38 -8.93
C LEU A 77 -12.68 11.76 -9.56
N ASP A 78 -11.81 11.87 -10.55
CA ASP A 78 -11.65 13.11 -11.35
C ASP A 78 -12.95 13.48 -12.05
N ASP A 79 -13.07 14.72 -12.51
CA ASP A 79 -14.24 15.20 -13.27
C ASP A 79 -14.54 14.29 -14.49
N VAL A 80 -13.49 13.88 -15.17
CA VAL A 80 -13.52 12.83 -16.19
C VAL A 80 -12.70 11.66 -15.65
N PRO A 81 -13.32 10.50 -15.36
CA PRO A 81 -12.60 9.34 -14.82
C PRO A 81 -11.46 8.94 -15.75
N ARG A 82 -10.30 8.71 -15.14
CA ARG A 82 -9.11 8.24 -15.86
C ARG A 82 -8.87 6.77 -15.53
N GLU A 83 -8.62 5.98 -16.55
CA GLU A 83 -8.11 4.61 -16.39
C GLU A 83 -6.57 4.64 -16.35
N ASP A 84 -5.98 3.80 -15.51
CA ASP A 84 -4.53 3.71 -15.43
C ASP A 84 -3.99 2.99 -16.68
N PRO A 85 -2.99 3.55 -17.37
CA PRO A 85 -2.45 2.99 -18.62
C PRO A 85 -1.75 1.63 -18.43
N HIS A 86 -1.44 1.23 -17.18
CA HIS A 86 -0.88 -0.09 -16.86
C HIS A 86 -1.95 -1.19 -16.74
N LEU A 87 -3.23 -0.84 -16.77
CA LEU A 87 -4.30 -1.83 -16.82
C LEU A 87 -4.38 -2.45 -18.22
N PHE A 88 -4.72 -3.73 -18.28
CA PHE A 88 -5.04 -4.36 -19.56
C PHE A 88 -6.19 -3.65 -20.24
N HIS A 89 -6.12 -3.53 -21.56
CA HIS A 89 -7.16 -2.88 -22.35
C HIS A 89 -8.55 -3.46 -22.02
N GLY A 90 -9.50 -2.58 -21.71
CA GLY A 90 -10.87 -2.96 -21.34
C GLY A 90 -11.05 -3.42 -19.88
N LEU A 91 -10.01 -3.40 -19.07
CA LEU A 91 -10.12 -3.69 -17.65
C LEU A 91 -10.34 -2.37 -16.87
N SER A 92 -11.58 -2.13 -16.42
CA SER A 92 -11.90 -0.98 -15.57
C SER A 92 -11.48 -1.21 -14.13
N TRP A 93 -11.11 -0.13 -13.42
CA TRP A 93 -10.84 -0.16 -11.98
C TRP A 93 -12.00 -0.75 -11.14
N LEU A 94 -13.25 -0.56 -11.59
CA LEU A 94 -14.44 -1.15 -10.94
C LEU A 94 -14.54 -2.67 -11.06
N ASN A 95 -13.70 -3.31 -11.90
CA ASN A 95 -13.73 -4.75 -12.07
C ASN A 95 -13.41 -5.46 -10.73
N PRO A 96 -14.19 -6.48 -10.32
CA PRO A 96 -13.96 -7.21 -9.06
C PRO A 96 -12.54 -7.78 -8.89
N ARG A 97 -11.81 -8.03 -9.97
CA ARG A 97 -10.41 -8.49 -9.92
C ARG A 97 -9.47 -7.41 -9.39
N LEU A 98 -9.78 -6.12 -9.60
CA LEU A 98 -9.03 -4.99 -9.05
C LEU A 98 -9.56 -4.59 -7.69
N GLY A 99 -10.89 -4.64 -7.48
CA GLY A 99 -11.53 -4.40 -6.20
C GLY A 99 -12.04 -2.97 -5.99
N GLY A 100 -12.05 -2.11 -7.01
CA GLY A 100 -12.60 -0.76 -6.89
C GLY A 100 -14.09 -0.73 -6.52
N ASN A 101 -14.83 -1.77 -6.92
CA ASN A 101 -16.21 -1.96 -6.50
C ASN A 101 -16.37 -2.10 -4.97
N THR A 102 -15.43 -2.77 -4.28
CA THR A 102 -15.46 -2.89 -2.80
C THR A 102 -15.07 -1.58 -2.12
N THR A 103 -14.15 -0.82 -2.72
CA THR A 103 -13.84 0.53 -2.24
C THR A 103 -15.09 1.40 -2.28
N LEU A 104 -15.79 1.49 -3.42
CA LEU A 104 -17.01 2.27 -3.52
C LEU A 104 -18.11 1.77 -2.57
N ALA A 105 -18.23 0.46 -2.38
CA ALA A 105 -19.17 -0.11 -1.41
C ALA A 105 -18.90 0.36 0.03
N SER A 106 -17.64 0.56 0.44
CA SER A 106 -17.29 1.10 1.75
C SER A 106 -17.73 2.55 1.96
N TYR A 107 -18.01 3.29 0.86
CA TYR A 107 -18.61 4.62 0.88
C TYR A 107 -20.13 4.60 0.66
N GLY A 108 -20.75 3.42 0.59
CA GLY A 108 -22.20 3.25 0.39
C GLY A 108 -22.64 3.24 -1.07
N VAL A 109 -21.72 3.23 -2.02
CA VAL A 109 -22.01 3.26 -3.46
C VAL A 109 -21.98 1.84 -4.03
N ALA A 110 -23.14 1.37 -4.51
CA ALA A 110 -23.28 0.04 -5.09
C ALA A 110 -22.80 0.02 -6.55
N VAL A 111 -21.95 -0.93 -6.89
CA VAL A 111 -21.52 -1.22 -8.27
C VAL A 111 -22.21 -2.50 -8.73
N THR A 112 -23.14 -2.38 -9.70
CA THR A 112 -23.88 -3.52 -10.26
C THR A 112 -23.90 -3.42 -11.78
N GLU A 113 -24.05 -4.56 -12.45
CA GLU A 113 -24.11 -4.65 -13.93
C GLU A 113 -25.31 -3.89 -14.54
N THR A 114 -26.37 -3.65 -13.75
CA THR A 114 -27.58 -2.97 -14.19
C THR A 114 -27.48 -1.45 -14.11
N ARG A 115 -26.46 -0.91 -13.46
CA ARG A 115 -26.25 0.54 -13.30
C ARG A 115 -25.36 1.12 -14.40
N ARG A 116 -25.67 2.32 -14.84
CA ARG A 116 -24.82 3.06 -15.78
C ARG A 116 -23.53 3.52 -15.07
N THR A 117 -22.40 3.37 -15.72
CA THR A 117 -21.10 3.77 -15.16
C THR A 117 -21.06 5.24 -14.77
N GLY A 118 -21.69 6.14 -15.57
CA GLY A 118 -21.77 7.57 -15.26
C GLY A 118 -22.57 7.86 -13.99
N ASP A 119 -23.65 7.11 -13.71
CA ASP A 119 -24.43 7.29 -12.48
C ASP A 119 -23.64 6.82 -11.25
N ILE A 120 -22.91 5.70 -11.38
CA ILE A 120 -22.01 5.21 -10.33
C ILE A 120 -20.91 6.22 -10.03
N HIS A 121 -20.29 6.79 -11.08
CA HIS A 121 -19.25 7.80 -10.93
C HIS A 121 -19.77 9.09 -10.25
N ALA A 122 -20.93 9.60 -10.67
CA ALA A 122 -21.53 10.78 -10.06
C ALA A 122 -21.86 10.57 -8.57
N GLU A 123 -22.42 9.39 -8.22
CA GLU A 123 -22.70 9.03 -6.84
C GLU A 123 -21.39 8.85 -6.02
N ALA A 124 -20.36 8.22 -6.59
CA ALA A 124 -19.06 8.06 -5.94
C ALA A 124 -18.43 9.42 -5.61
N ARG A 125 -18.46 10.36 -6.54
CA ARG A 125 -17.96 11.74 -6.31
C ARG A 125 -18.73 12.49 -5.23
N ALA A 126 -20.02 12.22 -5.09
CA ALA A 126 -20.84 12.80 -4.03
C ALA A 126 -20.61 12.14 -2.66
N ALA A 127 -20.29 10.84 -2.64
CA ALA A 127 -20.16 10.05 -1.41
C ALA A 127 -18.76 10.12 -0.81
N VAL A 128 -17.70 10.25 -1.64
CA VAL A 128 -16.30 10.26 -1.18
C VAL A 128 -15.92 11.68 -0.74
N PRO A 129 -15.51 11.88 0.53
CA PRO A 129 -15.04 13.19 0.98
C PRO A 129 -13.78 13.65 0.21
N GLN A 130 -13.74 14.92 -0.21
CA GLN A 130 -12.57 15.49 -0.88
C GLN A 130 -11.30 15.33 -0.07
N ALA A 131 -11.37 15.41 1.27
CA ALA A 131 -10.24 15.21 2.15
C ALA A 131 -9.58 13.81 2.01
N HIS A 132 -10.35 12.77 1.67
CA HIS A 132 -9.80 11.42 1.42
C HIS A 132 -9.02 11.37 0.10
N ILE A 133 -9.57 12.03 -0.94
CA ILE A 133 -8.92 12.15 -2.26
C ILE A 133 -7.61 12.91 -2.11
N ASP A 134 -7.65 14.08 -1.47
CA ASP A 134 -6.48 14.93 -1.24
C ASP A 134 -5.43 14.23 -0.38
N PHE A 135 -5.87 13.50 0.64
CA PHE A 135 -4.95 12.73 1.48
C PHE A 135 -4.16 11.72 0.65
N LEU A 136 -4.79 10.90 -0.17
CA LEU A 136 -4.11 9.88 -0.97
C LEU A 136 -3.29 10.50 -2.12
N ALA A 137 -3.86 11.48 -2.84
CA ALA A 137 -3.20 12.11 -3.97
C ALA A 137 -1.87 12.80 -3.60
N ASN A 138 -1.78 13.33 -2.37
CA ASN A 138 -0.61 14.08 -1.89
C ASN A 138 0.37 13.23 -1.07
N ARG A 139 0.24 11.89 -1.08
CA ARG A 139 1.22 11.03 -0.39
C ARG A 139 2.54 10.96 -1.16
N PRO A 140 3.69 10.97 -0.47
CA PRO A 140 4.99 10.74 -1.09
C PRO A 140 5.04 9.35 -1.74
N LEU A 141 5.92 9.19 -2.73
CA LEU A 141 6.13 7.92 -3.42
C LEU A 141 7.22 7.07 -2.76
N THR A 142 8.11 7.72 -2.03
CA THR A 142 9.28 7.08 -1.42
C THR A 142 9.59 7.64 -0.05
N HIS A 143 10.28 6.85 0.76
CA HIS A 143 10.86 7.29 2.03
C HIS A 143 12.21 6.63 2.24
N GLN A 144 13.18 7.34 2.80
CA GLN A 144 14.49 6.80 3.16
C GLN A 144 14.71 6.86 4.67
N HIS A 145 15.21 5.76 5.24
CA HIS A 145 15.62 5.68 6.62
C HIS A 145 16.94 4.88 6.74
N GLY A 146 18.07 5.57 6.91
CA GLY A 146 19.38 4.94 6.85
C GLY A 146 19.61 4.25 5.49
N ASP A 147 19.95 2.97 5.53
CA ASP A 147 20.19 2.14 4.34
C ASP A 147 18.91 1.48 3.79
N LEU A 148 17.73 1.82 4.35
CA LEU A 148 16.44 1.35 3.88
C LEU A 148 15.81 2.38 2.94
N PHE A 149 15.32 1.92 1.79
CA PHE A 149 14.57 2.72 0.83
C PHE A 149 13.18 2.12 0.63
N PHE A 150 12.17 2.81 1.13
CA PHE A 150 10.77 2.39 1.06
C PHE A 150 10.11 2.95 -0.19
N VAL A 151 9.38 2.09 -0.88
CA VAL A 151 8.68 2.39 -2.13
C VAL A 151 7.51 1.42 -2.27
N HIS A 152 6.47 1.77 -3.07
CA HIS A 152 5.35 0.85 -3.21
C HIS A 152 5.70 -0.42 -4.01
N ALA A 153 6.12 -0.29 -5.28
CA ALA A 153 6.33 -1.45 -6.15
C ALA A 153 7.80 -1.87 -6.29
N GLY A 154 8.70 -0.91 -6.35
CA GLY A 154 10.11 -1.14 -6.58
C GLY A 154 10.78 0.03 -7.27
N ILE A 155 11.95 -0.22 -7.83
CA ILE A 155 12.72 0.74 -8.62
C ILE A 155 13.09 0.11 -9.97
N ARG A 156 13.31 0.92 -11.00
CA ARG A 156 13.86 0.44 -12.26
C ARG A 156 15.36 0.21 -12.10
N PRO A 157 15.85 -1.04 -12.27
CA PRO A 157 17.27 -1.32 -12.18
C PRO A 157 18.09 -0.50 -13.15
N GLY A 158 19.29 -0.07 -12.71
CA GLY A 158 20.20 0.74 -13.52
C GLY A 158 19.83 2.22 -13.66
N VAL A 159 18.68 2.65 -13.13
CA VAL A 159 18.27 4.06 -13.09
C VAL A 159 18.54 4.62 -11.68
N PRO A 160 19.23 5.77 -11.55
CA PRO A 160 19.45 6.40 -10.24
C PRO A 160 18.13 6.72 -9.52
N ILE A 161 18.10 6.61 -8.18
CA ILE A 161 16.90 6.86 -7.40
C ILE A 161 16.25 8.22 -7.68
N PRO A 162 16.96 9.33 -7.82
CA PRO A 162 16.35 10.63 -8.13
C PRO A 162 15.71 10.72 -9.53
N GLU A 163 16.04 9.78 -10.42
CA GLU A 163 15.57 9.73 -11.80
C GLU A 163 14.44 8.71 -12.00
N GLN A 164 14.04 8.01 -10.93
CA GLN A 164 12.93 7.05 -10.97
C GLN A 164 11.61 7.74 -11.30
N THR A 165 10.84 7.15 -12.20
CA THR A 165 9.52 7.69 -12.55
C THR A 165 8.44 7.22 -11.56
N GLU A 166 7.37 8.00 -11.38
CA GLU A 166 6.22 7.57 -10.58
C GLU A 166 5.71 6.20 -11.03
N ASN A 167 5.61 5.97 -12.34
CA ASN A 167 5.13 4.71 -12.89
C ASN A 167 6.00 3.52 -12.48
N ASP A 168 7.31 3.66 -12.49
CA ASP A 168 8.19 2.60 -12.00
C ASP A 168 8.00 2.38 -10.50
N LEU A 169 7.97 3.45 -9.73
CA LEU A 169 7.85 3.37 -8.26
C LEU A 169 6.56 2.69 -7.77
N ILE A 170 5.46 2.78 -8.54
CA ILE A 170 4.17 2.22 -8.10
C ILE A 170 3.62 1.07 -8.97
N TRP A 171 4.28 0.70 -10.09
CA TRP A 171 3.78 -0.35 -10.98
C TRP A 171 4.81 -1.40 -11.40
N ILE A 172 6.11 -1.15 -11.24
CA ILE A 172 7.14 -2.08 -11.71
C ILE A 172 6.95 -3.47 -11.08
N ARG A 173 7.18 -4.52 -11.85
CA ARG A 173 7.08 -5.91 -11.41
C ARG A 173 8.32 -6.70 -11.79
N GLN A 174 8.26 -7.46 -12.87
CA GLN A 174 9.27 -8.46 -13.24
C GLN A 174 10.65 -7.88 -13.45
N ASP A 175 10.76 -6.66 -14.03
CA ASP A 175 12.03 -5.98 -14.25
C ASP A 175 12.79 -5.72 -12.94
N PHE A 176 12.05 -5.46 -11.85
CA PHE A 176 12.62 -5.28 -10.52
C PHE A 176 12.71 -6.59 -9.72
N VAL A 177 11.63 -7.38 -9.72
CA VAL A 177 11.54 -8.59 -8.87
C VAL A 177 12.57 -9.64 -9.27
N ASN A 178 12.91 -9.72 -10.56
CA ASN A 178 13.89 -10.67 -11.10
C ASN A 178 15.34 -10.12 -11.11
N ASP A 179 15.53 -8.85 -10.76
CA ASP A 179 16.86 -8.26 -10.70
C ASP A 179 17.55 -8.61 -9.37
N ALA A 180 18.76 -9.15 -9.47
CA ALA A 180 19.59 -9.51 -8.33
C ALA A 180 20.72 -8.50 -8.05
N THR A 181 20.73 -7.36 -8.74
CA THR A 181 21.76 -6.31 -8.59
C THR A 181 21.70 -5.72 -7.18
N ASP A 182 22.85 -5.47 -6.58
CA ASP A 182 22.93 -4.69 -5.35
C ASP A 182 22.65 -3.21 -5.67
N HIS A 183 21.60 -2.66 -5.09
CA HIS A 183 21.19 -1.26 -5.26
C HIS A 183 21.89 -0.30 -4.28
N GLY A 184 22.89 -0.77 -3.53
CA GLY A 184 23.59 0.00 -2.51
C GLY A 184 22.74 0.29 -1.26
N ARG A 185 21.54 -0.27 -1.19
CA ARG A 185 20.58 -0.20 -0.07
C ARG A 185 19.50 -1.26 -0.19
N LEU A 186 18.88 -1.62 0.92
CA LEU A 186 17.75 -2.55 0.91
C LEU A 186 16.49 -1.83 0.42
N ILE A 187 15.91 -2.30 -0.68
CA ILE A 187 14.65 -1.78 -1.22
C ILE A 187 13.48 -2.48 -0.51
N VAL A 188 12.72 -1.73 0.29
CA VAL A 188 11.55 -2.24 1.04
C VAL A 188 10.28 -1.89 0.28
N HIS A 189 9.53 -2.90 -0.16
CA HIS A 189 8.42 -2.71 -1.08
C HIS A 189 7.22 -3.64 -0.80
N GLY A 190 6.11 -3.44 -1.53
CA GLY A 190 4.90 -4.26 -1.56
C GLY A 190 4.52 -4.69 -2.97
N HIS A 191 3.24 -4.49 -3.37
CA HIS A 191 2.68 -4.58 -4.73
C HIS A 191 2.67 -5.98 -5.37
N THR A 192 3.68 -6.79 -5.17
CA THR A 192 3.78 -8.13 -5.76
C THR A 192 3.65 -9.15 -4.66
N ALA A 193 2.42 -9.63 -4.44
CA ALA A 193 2.09 -10.48 -3.30
C ALA A 193 2.91 -11.78 -3.25
N THR A 194 3.45 -12.04 -2.07
CA THR A 194 4.08 -13.31 -1.66
C THR A 194 3.23 -13.99 -0.59
N ASP A 195 3.57 -15.21 -0.17
CA ASP A 195 2.78 -15.89 0.87
C ASP A 195 2.88 -15.24 2.26
N ARG A 196 3.96 -14.50 2.48
CA ARG A 196 4.24 -13.71 3.69
C ARG A 196 5.30 -12.67 3.38
N PRO A 197 5.50 -11.64 4.21
CA PRO A 197 6.62 -10.73 4.05
C PRO A 197 7.93 -11.50 3.95
N THR A 198 8.73 -11.21 2.92
CA THR A 198 9.90 -12.03 2.55
C THR A 198 11.12 -11.16 2.31
N HIS A 199 12.25 -11.53 2.92
CA HIS A 199 13.56 -10.93 2.69
C HIS A 199 14.26 -11.63 1.53
N PHE A 200 14.60 -10.90 0.49
CA PHE A 200 15.48 -11.32 -0.60
C PHE A 200 16.83 -10.62 -0.44
N PHE A 201 17.82 -11.01 -1.26
CA PHE A 201 19.18 -10.47 -1.14
C PHE A 201 19.24 -8.93 -1.18
N ASN A 202 18.56 -8.30 -2.16
CA ASN A 202 18.64 -6.86 -2.42
C ASN A 202 17.35 -6.09 -2.08
N ARG A 203 16.32 -6.78 -1.63
CA ARG A 203 15.00 -6.19 -1.36
C ARG A 203 14.24 -6.93 -0.27
N PHE A 204 13.29 -6.25 0.34
CA PHE A 204 12.34 -6.83 1.28
C PHE A 204 10.91 -6.59 0.80
N ASN A 205 10.18 -7.66 0.50
CA ASN A 205 8.78 -7.57 0.11
C ASN A 205 7.88 -7.68 1.34
N LEU A 206 7.09 -6.63 1.58
CA LEU A 206 6.14 -6.56 2.70
C LEU A 206 4.76 -7.11 2.37
N ASP A 207 4.41 -7.26 1.07
CA ASP A 207 3.07 -7.70 0.67
C ASP A 207 2.90 -9.21 0.87
N GLY A 208 2.34 -9.57 2.02
CA GLY A 208 1.97 -10.94 2.36
C GLY A 208 0.61 -11.36 1.82
N GLY A 209 -0.06 -10.52 1.01
CA GLY A 209 -1.34 -10.84 0.38
C GLY A 209 -2.56 -10.57 1.27
N ALA A 210 -2.55 -9.51 2.08
CA ALA A 210 -3.71 -9.13 2.89
C ALA A 210 -4.96 -8.86 2.02
N GLY A 211 -4.79 -8.28 0.84
CA GLY A 211 -5.85 -8.12 -0.15
C GLY A 211 -6.49 -9.41 -0.64
N TYR A 212 -5.87 -10.55 -0.37
CA TYR A 212 -6.38 -11.90 -0.67
C TYR A 212 -6.76 -12.70 0.59
N GLY A 213 -6.92 -12.00 1.74
CA GLY A 213 -7.35 -12.58 3.01
C GLY A 213 -6.24 -13.24 3.83
N ARG A 214 -4.98 -13.10 3.44
CA ARG A 214 -3.84 -13.55 4.26
C ARG A 214 -3.54 -12.54 5.37
N PRO A 215 -2.85 -12.93 6.45
CA PRO A 215 -2.54 -12.02 7.55
C PRO A 215 -1.70 -10.81 7.09
N LEU A 216 -2.07 -9.62 7.57
CA LEU A 216 -1.23 -8.42 7.46
C LEU A 216 -0.18 -8.46 8.57
N ILE A 217 1.05 -8.81 8.23
CA ILE A 217 2.16 -8.99 9.18
C ILE A 217 3.06 -7.75 9.13
N PRO A 218 3.14 -6.95 10.20
CA PRO A 218 4.09 -5.85 10.26
C PRO A 218 5.51 -6.35 10.42
N VAL A 219 6.46 -5.57 9.91
CA VAL A 219 7.90 -5.87 9.97
C VAL A 219 8.61 -4.76 10.74
N VAL A 220 9.58 -5.12 11.58
CA VAL A 220 10.51 -4.16 12.19
C VAL A 220 11.91 -4.37 11.62
N PHE A 221 12.56 -3.27 11.27
CA PHE A 221 13.96 -3.20 10.85
C PHE A 221 14.76 -2.57 11.99
N GLU A 222 15.74 -3.29 12.50
CA GLU A 222 16.59 -2.87 13.60
C GLU A 222 17.99 -3.49 13.46
N ASP A 223 19.03 -2.70 13.61
CA ASP A 223 20.44 -3.12 13.57
C ASP A 223 20.81 -3.98 12.35
N GLY A 224 20.32 -3.58 11.16
CA GLY A 224 20.57 -4.28 9.91
C GLY A 224 19.81 -5.60 9.76
N GLN A 225 18.87 -5.89 10.63
CA GLN A 225 18.05 -7.10 10.62
C GLN A 225 16.56 -6.75 10.44
N ALA A 226 15.79 -7.72 9.92
CA ALA A 226 14.34 -7.61 9.77
C ALA A 226 13.63 -8.71 10.58
N TRP A 227 12.52 -8.32 11.23
CA TRP A 227 11.73 -9.21 12.07
C TRP A 227 10.25 -9.08 11.75
N LEU A 228 9.57 -10.19 11.56
CA LEU A 228 8.12 -10.26 11.45
C LEU A 228 7.53 -10.15 12.87
N LEU A 229 6.52 -9.29 13.05
CA LEU A 229 5.81 -9.20 14.33
C LEU A 229 4.63 -10.17 14.35
N THR A 230 4.60 -11.00 15.37
CA THR A 230 3.53 -11.99 15.60
C THR A 230 3.00 -11.87 17.03
N ASP A 231 1.87 -12.53 17.32
CA ASP A 231 1.34 -12.59 18.70
C ASP A 231 2.33 -13.22 19.71
N ARG A 232 3.27 -14.03 19.18
CA ARG A 232 4.34 -14.69 19.96
C ARG A 232 5.63 -13.87 20.06
N GLY A 233 5.61 -12.64 19.51
CA GLY A 233 6.78 -11.77 19.44
C GLY A 233 7.44 -11.73 18.07
N ARG A 234 8.69 -11.30 18.04
CA ARG A 234 9.51 -11.17 16.83
C ARG A 234 9.98 -12.51 16.29
N VAL A 235 9.83 -12.72 14.99
CA VAL A 235 10.36 -13.86 14.24
C VAL A 235 11.32 -13.33 13.19
N ARG A 236 12.57 -13.78 13.19
CA ARG A 236 13.57 -13.27 12.24
C ARG A 236 13.17 -13.60 10.79
N ALA A 237 13.26 -12.61 9.91
CA ALA A 237 13.09 -12.80 8.48
C ALA A 237 14.45 -13.10 7.86
N GLU A 238 14.76 -14.39 7.69
CA GLU A 238 15.98 -14.82 7.00
C GLU A 238 15.90 -14.46 5.51
N ALA A 239 17.05 -14.06 4.91
CA ALA A 239 17.12 -13.85 3.47
C ALA A 239 17.04 -15.20 2.74
N THR A 240 16.25 -15.22 1.64
CA THR A 240 16.05 -16.40 0.79
C THR A 240 16.76 -16.26 -0.54
#